data_5ee371c0b4edbea9a9782724771f322e
#
_entry.id   5ee371c0b4edbea9a9782724771f322e
#
_cell.length_a   1.000
_cell.length_b   1.000
_cell.length_c   1.000
_cell.angle_alpha   90.00
_cell.angle_beta   90.00
_cell.angle_gamma   90.00
#
_symmetry.space_group_name_H-M   'P 1'
#
loop_
_entity.id
_entity.type
_entity.pdbx_description
1 polymer ?
#
loop_
_entity_poly.entity_id
_entity_poly.type
_entity_poly.pdbx_seq_one_letter_code
_entity_poly.pdbx_strand_id
1 'polypeptide(L)'
;MSFPKLFQSVLLFVLIFAPTVQAGDSMIITDFSSPVSASGVPAGWELKEKNGKADFAVVKDGDIAAGRFRSANTSYSLQKEVKVDLKQYPLLTWKWKVTKLPAGGDFRKSKTDDQAAQLFVAFSKTKAIVYIWDTTAPVGLMEDTSPVPFMTVMVVVLRSGTNEIGKWVVETRNVYDDYKKLYGSEPPAVNGIRLQINSQHTGTSAESYFADVLFKRQ
;
A
#
# COMPACT_ATOMS: atom_id res chain seq x y z
N MET A 1 57.46 -59.84 -24.33
CA MET A 1 56.17 -59.72 -23.72
C MET A 1 56.01 -58.29 -23.23
N SER A 2 55.23 -57.50 -23.97
CA SER A 2 54.99 -56.07 -23.67
C SER A 2 53.56 -55.85 -23.21
N PHE A 3 53.41 -55.32 -21.98
CA PHE A 3 52.08 -55.02 -21.41
C PHE A 3 51.64 -53.61 -21.82
N PRO A 4 50.40 -53.38 -22.27
CA PRO A 4 49.91 -52.06 -22.59
C PRO A 4 49.51 -51.30 -21.31
N LYS A 5 49.93 -50.03 -21.23
CA LYS A 5 49.52 -49.06 -20.17
C LYS A 5 48.09 -48.60 -20.40
N LEU A 6 47.23 -48.90 -19.46
CA LEU A 6 45.86 -48.41 -19.42
C LEU A 6 45.85 -46.94 -18.94
N PHE A 7 45.47 -46.02 -19.84
CA PHE A 7 45.22 -44.61 -19.47
C PHE A 7 43.82 -44.49 -18.85
N GLN A 8 43.74 -44.29 -17.55
CA GLN A 8 42.49 -43.92 -16.87
C GLN A 8 42.30 -42.39 -17.01
N SER A 9 41.35 -41.99 -17.87
CA SER A 9 40.89 -40.62 -17.94
C SER A 9 39.97 -40.32 -16.75
N VAL A 10 40.43 -39.50 -15.81
CA VAL A 10 39.61 -38.96 -14.73
C VAL A 10 38.80 -37.79 -15.29
N LEU A 11 37.50 -37.97 -15.44
CA LEU A 11 36.53 -36.93 -15.83
C LEU A 11 36.23 -36.08 -14.59
N LEU A 12 36.82 -34.87 -14.52
CA LEU A 12 36.56 -33.90 -13.46
C LEU A 12 35.24 -33.21 -13.74
N PHE A 13 34.19 -33.58 -13.01
CA PHE A 13 32.90 -32.87 -13.03
C PHE A 13 33.06 -31.57 -12.23
N VAL A 14 33.16 -30.44 -12.92
CA VAL A 14 33.05 -29.11 -12.31
C VAL A 14 31.59 -28.79 -12.10
N LEU A 15 31.11 -28.93 -10.88
CA LEU A 15 29.78 -28.43 -10.47
C LEU A 15 29.84 -26.91 -10.45
N ILE A 16 29.27 -26.27 -11.49
CA ILE A 16 29.05 -24.82 -11.51
C ILE A 16 27.83 -24.55 -10.61
N PHE A 17 28.06 -24.09 -9.38
CA PHE A 17 27.03 -23.52 -8.53
C PHE A 17 26.67 -22.14 -9.12
N ALA A 18 25.55 -22.05 -9.82
CA ALA A 18 24.95 -20.76 -10.13
C ALA A 18 24.50 -20.11 -8.80
N PRO A 19 24.85 -18.84 -8.52
CA PRO A 19 24.37 -18.18 -7.32
C PRO A 19 22.85 -18.06 -7.43
N THR A 20 22.12 -18.72 -6.54
CA THR A 20 20.69 -18.48 -6.34
C THR A 20 20.56 -17.10 -5.75
N VAL A 21 20.09 -16.13 -6.55
CA VAL A 21 19.63 -14.83 -6.03
C VAL A 21 18.44 -15.12 -5.14
N GLN A 22 18.64 -15.13 -3.84
CA GLN A 22 17.58 -15.28 -2.88
C GLN A 22 16.76 -13.97 -2.91
N ALA A 23 15.50 -14.05 -3.34
CA ALA A 23 14.60 -12.90 -3.25
C ALA A 23 14.51 -12.49 -1.77
N GLY A 24 14.69 -11.20 -1.47
CA GLY A 24 14.66 -10.70 -0.09
C GLY A 24 13.33 -11.02 0.60
N ASP A 25 13.32 -11.10 1.92
CA ASP A 25 12.12 -11.42 2.72
C ASP A 25 11.03 -10.34 2.65
N SER A 26 11.36 -9.16 2.12
CA SER A 26 10.44 -8.05 1.96
C SER A 26 10.71 -7.23 0.69
N MET A 27 9.64 -6.63 0.17
CA MET A 27 9.67 -5.66 -0.93
C MET A 27 9.22 -4.31 -0.40
N ILE A 28 10.15 -3.38 -0.24
CA ILE A 28 9.86 -2.02 0.25
C ILE A 28 9.19 -1.23 -0.88
N ILE A 29 7.99 -0.71 -0.62
CA ILE A 29 7.26 0.19 -1.51
C ILE A 29 7.69 1.63 -1.23
N THR A 30 7.72 2.01 0.04
CA THR A 30 8.32 3.25 0.53
C THR A 30 8.59 3.19 2.04
N ASP A 31 9.67 3.81 2.44
CA ASP A 31 9.99 4.17 3.83
C ASP A 31 10.12 5.71 3.99
N PHE A 32 9.79 6.44 2.91
CA PHE A 32 9.93 7.89 2.79
C PHE A 32 11.35 8.43 3.04
N SER A 33 12.38 7.58 3.00
CA SER A 33 13.79 7.98 3.10
C SER A 33 14.39 8.37 1.73
N SER A 34 13.71 8.00 0.64
CA SER A 34 14.17 8.31 -0.72
C SER A 34 14.21 9.80 -1.01
N PRO A 35 15.12 10.27 -1.88
CA PRO A 35 15.14 11.66 -2.32
C PRO A 35 13.80 12.12 -2.87
N VAL A 36 13.43 13.35 -2.56
CA VAL A 36 12.22 13.99 -3.08
C VAL A 36 12.55 14.88 -4.29
N SER A 37 11.59 15.01 -5.19
CA SER A 37 11.65 15.96 -6.32
C SER A 37 11.57 17.40 -5.83
N ALA A 38 11.75 18.37 -6.74
CA ALA A 38 11.54 19.79 -6.43
C ALA A 38 10.13 20.10 -5.92
N SER A 39 9.13 19.27 -6.27
CA SER A 39 7.76 19.36 -5.76
C SER A 39 7.54 18.65 -4.40
N GLY A 40 8.59 18.11 -3.77
CA GLY A 40 8.50 17.39 -2.50
C GLY A 40 7.96 15.95 -2.63
N VAL A 41 7.73 15.45 -3.84
CA VAL A 41 7.20 14.10 -4.09
C VAL A 41 8.36 13.10 -4.14
N PRO A 42 8.29 11.96 -3.41
CA PRO A 42 9.33 10.94 -3.44
C PRO A 42 9.54 10.34 -4.83
N ALA A 43 10.76 9.91 -5.11
CA ALA A 43 11.11 9.30 -6.39
C ALA A 43 10.22 8.08 -6.70
N GLY A 44 9.72 7.99 -7.93
CA GLY A 44 8.83 6.92 -8.40
C GLY A 44 7.38 7.02 -7.94
N TRP A 45 7.01 8.09 -7.21
CA TRP A 45 5.63 8.41 -6.88
C TRP A 45 5.10 9.54 -7.75
N GLU A 46 3.80 9.54 -7.98
CA GLU A 46 3.06 10.57 -8.69
C GLU A 46 2.00 11.17 -7.79
N LEU A 47 1.98 12.52 -7.68
CA LEU A 47 0.94 13.25 -6.96
C LEU A 47 -0.24 13.52 -7.91
N LYS A 48 -1.44 13.12 -7.49
CA LYS A 48 -2.69 13.37 -8.22
C LYS A 48 -3.64 14.22 -7.40
N GLU A 49 -3.90 15.41 -7.85
CA GLU A 49 -4.91 16.32 -7.31
C GLU A 49 -6.27 15.99 -7.95
N LYS A 50 -7.27 15.65 -7.14
CA LYS A 50 -8.63 15.37 -7.61
C LYS A 50 -9.56 16.55 -7.34
N ASN A 51 -9.42 17.19 -6.18
CA ASN A 51 -10.18 18.37 -5.80
C ASN A 51 -9.26 19.28 -4.96
N GLY A 52 -9.09 20.54 -5.42
CA GLY A 52 -8.22 21.51 -4.76
C GLY A 52 -6.73 21.18 -4.87
N LYS A 53 -5.93 21.87 -4.09
CA LYS A 53 -4.47 21.69 -4.03
C LYS A 53 -4.05 20.73 -2.95
N ALA A 54 -3.03 19.92 -3.25
CA ALA A 54 -2.43 19.01 -2.31
C ALA A 54 -1.55 19.76 -1.30
N ASP A 55 -1.68 19.41 -0.02
CA ASP A 55 -0.73 19.76 1.05
C ASP A 55 -0.04 18.47 1.51
N PHE A 56 0.95 18.06 0.74
CA PHE A 56 1.79 16.88 1.00
C PHE A 56 3.22 17.31 1.31
N ALA A 57 3.83 16.63 2.29
CA ALA A 57 5.27 16.77 2.56
C ALA A 57 5.85 15.47 3.10
N VAL A 58 7.09 15.18 2.75
CA VAL A 58 7.91 14.20 3.49
C VAL A 58 8.44 14.88 4.73
N VAL A 59 8.20 14.29 5.87
CA VAL A 59 8.54 14.85 7.18
C VAL A 59 9.23 13.81 8.07
N LYS A 60 9.89 14.28 9.13
CA LYS A 60 10.35 13.44 10.22
C LYS A 60 9.43 13.64 11.42
N ASP A 61 8.79 12.58 11.89
CA ASP A 61 7.90 12.57 13.06
C ASP A 61 8.54 11.69 14.14
N GLY A 62 9.26 12.32 15.06
CA GLY A 62 10.24 11.63 15.91
C GLY A 62 11.35 11.04 15.04
N ASP A 63 11.58 9.73 15.16
CA ASP A 63 12.57 9.00 14.36
C ASP A 63 11.99 8.40 13.08
N ILE A 64 10.69 8.58 12.80
CA ILE A 64 10.00 8.00 11.66
C ILE A 64 9.98 8.99 10.50
N ALA A 65 10.57 8.60 9.36
CA ALA A 65 10.37 9.30 8.10
C ALA A 65 8.98 8.95 7.55
N ALA A 66 8.19 9.95 7.19
CA ALA A 66 6.79 9.75 6.82
C ALA A 66 6.31 10.72 5.75
N GLY A 67 5.37 10.27 4.94
CA GLY A 67 4.53 11.15 4.12
C GLY A 67 3.42 11.74 4.97
N ARG A 68 3.42 13.08 5.16
CA ARG A 68 2.32 13.81 5.79
C ARG A 68 1.32 14.26 4.74
N PHE A 69 0.06 13.97 4.97
CA PHE A 69 -1.07 14.37 4.14
C PHE A 69 -1.98 15.29 4.93
N ARG A 70 -2.28 16.48 4.41
CA ARG A 70 -3.28 17.40 4.95
C ARG A 70 -4.33 17.72 3.90
N SER A 71 -5.57 17.72 4.30
CA SER A 71 -6.70 18.07 3.46
C SER A 71 -7.55 19.13 4.15
N ALA A 72 -7.86 20.21 3.45
CA ALA A 72 -8.77 21.26 3.86
C ALA A 72 -9.78 21.47 2.72
N ASN A 73 -10.90 20.74 2.77
CA ASN A 73 -11.89 20.70 1.70
C ASN A 73 -11.27 20.28 0.34
N THR A 74 -10.31 19.33 0.38
CA THR A 74 -9.57 18.86 -0.79
C THR A 74 -9.58 17.34 -0.90
N SER A 75 -9.12 16.82 -2.04
CA SER A 75 -8.89 15.40 -2.26
C SER A 75 -7.68 15.22 -3.16
N TYR A 76 -6.71 14.42 -2.71
CA TYR A 76 -5.54 14.09 -3.51
C TYR A 76 -4.89 12.78 -3.04
N SER A 77 -4.00 12.26 -3.86
CA SER A 77 -3.30 11.02 -3.57
C SER A 77 -1.87 11.03 -4.09
N LEU A 78 -1.03 10.21 -3.47
CA LEU A 78 0.21 9.72 -4.05
C LEU A 78 -0.01 8.33 -4.60
N GLN A 79 0.44 8.05 -5.80
CA GLN A 79 0.36 6.74 -6.41
C GLN A 79 1.70 6.29 -6.97
N LYS A 80 1.95 4.97 -6.89
CA LYS A 80 3.15 4.33 -7.42
C LYS A 80 2.77 3.04 -8.14
N GLU A 81 3.27 2.87 -9.36
CA GLU A 81 3.20 1.58 -10.04
C GLU A 81 4.17 0.61 -9.38
N VAL A 82 3.70 -0.60 -9.15
CA VAL A 82 4.47 -1.70 -8.57
C VAL A 82 4.09 -3.00 -9.28
N LYS A 83 4.87 -4.04 -9.09
CA LYS A 83 4.49 -5.38 -9.53
C LYS A 83 4.81 -6.37 -8.41
N VAL A 84 3.76 -6.82 -7.69
CA VAL A 84 3.91 -7.75 -6.56
C VAL A 84 3.14 -9.02 -6.83
N ASP A 85 3.83 -10.14 -6.78
CA ASP A 85 3.21 -11.48 -6.80
C ASP A 85 2.77 -11.84 -5.37
N LEU A 86 1.47 -11.86 -5.14
CA LEU A 86 0.89 -12.18 -3.82
C LEU A 86 1.08 -13.64 -3.40
N LYS A 87 1.46 -14.55 -4.31
CA LYS A 87 1.86 -15.91 -3.92
C LYS A 87 3.22 -15.93 -3.24
N GLN A 88 4.08 -14.95 -3.52
CA GLN A 88 5.40 -14.82 -2.90
C GLN A 88 5.40 -13.84 -1.73
N TYR A 89 4.64 -12.73 -1.84
CA TYR A 89 4.59 -11.63 -0.88
C TYR A 89 3.14 -11.31 -0.51
N PRO A 90 2.44 -12.19 0.22
CA PRO A 90 1.02 -12.00 0.54
C PRO A 90 0.75 -10.91 1.58
N LEU A 91 1.74 -10.61 2.44
CA LEU A 91 1.54 -9.73 3.58
C LEU A 91 1.94 -8.29 3.25
N LEU A 92 0.97 -7.38 3.21
CA LEU A 92 1.21 -5.94 3.17
C LEU A 92 1.25 -5.41 4.60
N THR A 93 2.32 -4.72 4.96
CA THR A 93 2.43 -4.01 6.23
C THR A 93 2.76 -2.55 5.99
N TRP A 94 2.23 -1.68 6.86
CA TRP A 94 2.50 -0.24 6.86
C TRP A 94 2.27 0.35 8.24
N LYS A 95 2.76 1.56 8.41
CA LYS A 95 2.40 2.41 9.55
C LYS A 95 1.56 3.57 9.08
N TRP A 96 0.56 3.93 9.85
CA TRP A 96 -0.17 5.18 9.68
C TRP A 96 -0.46 5.85 11.01
N LYS A 97 -0.64 7.15 10.97
CA LYS A 97 -1.09 7.97 12.09
C LYS A 97 -2.11 8.97 11.57
N VAL A 98 -3.26 9.06 12.22
CA VAL A 98 -4.26 10.09 11.95
C VAL A 98 -4.24 11.06 13.11
N THR A 99 -4.09 12.36 12.82
CA THR A 99 -4.11 13.44 13.82
C THR A 99 -5.41 14.24 13.72
N LYS A 100 -6.11 14.16 12.57
CA LYS A 100 -7.40 14.82 12.38
C LYS A 100 -8.27 14.00 11.44
N LEU A 101 -9.50 13.70 11.89
CA LEU A 101 -10.53 13.05 11.08
C LEU A 101 -11.43 14.09 10.41
N PRO A 102 -11.95 13.84 9.18
CA PRO A 102 -12.97 14.68 8.59
C PRO A 102 -14.25 14.56 9.42
N ALA A 103 -14.86 15.69 9.81
CA ALA A 103 -16.02 15.68 10.69
C ALA A 103 -17.21 14.97 10.01
N GLY A 104 -17.71 13.89 10.65
CA GLY A 104 -18.84 13.12 10.14
C GLY A 104 -18.53 12.28 8.89
N GLY A 105 -17.25 12.05 8.58
CA GLY A 105 -16.84 11.16 7.48
C GLY A 105 -17.44 9.77 7.62
N ASP A 106 -18.01 9.25 6.53
CA ASP A 106 -18.64 7.93 6.46
C ASP A 106 -18.65 7.47 5.01
N PHE A 107 -17.78 6.50 4.67
CA PHE A 107 -17.64 6.03 3.29
C PHE A 107 -18.91 5.41 2.70
N ARG A 108 -19.85 4.97 3.55
CA ARG A 108 -21.13 4.38 3.13
C ARG A 108 -22.12 5.42 2.57
N LYS A 109 -21.81 6.70 2.72
CA LYS A 109 -22.68 7.81 2.32
C LYS A 109 -21.94 8.73 1.38
N SER A 110 -22.36 8.82 0.12
CA SER A 110 -21.67 9.60 -0.92
C SER A 110 -21.48 11.09 -0.56
N LYS A 111 -22.34 11.67 0.27
CA LYS A 111 -22.23 13.06 0.73
C LYS A 111 -21.19 13.29 1.83
N THR A 112 -20.72 12.23 2.47
CA THR A 112 -19.73 12.26 3.54
C THR A 112 -18.62 11.24 3.34
N ASP A 113 -18.43 10.77 2.09
CA ASP A 113 -17.38 9.80 1.71
C ASP A 113 -15.99 10.45 1.77
N ASP A 114 -15.55 10.75 3.01
CA ASP A 114 -14.26 11.34 3.33
C ASP A 114 -13.54 10.53 4.40
N GLN A 115 -12.26 10.23 4.15
CA GLN A 115 -11.42 9.48 5.07
C GLN A 115 -10.06 10.18 5.23
N ALA A 116 -9.57 10.22 6.46
CA ALA A 116 -8.26 10.80 6.76
C ALA A 116 -7.10 9.97 6.17
N ALA A 117 -7.24 8.66 6.11
CA ALA A 117 -6.21 7.78 5.60
C ALA A 117 -6.82 6.63 4.80
N GLN A 118 -6.35 6.47 3.56
CA GLN A 118 -6.75 5.40 2.64
C GLN A 118 -5.50 4.82 1.98
N LEU A 119 -5.34 3.49 2.02
CA LEU A 119 -4.32 2.76 1.29
C LEU A 119 -4.99 1.84 0.28
N PHE A 120 -4.77 2.12 -1.01
CA PHE A 120 -5.29 1.32 -2.11
C PHE A 120 -4.25 0.31 -2.56
N VAL A 121 -4.69 -0.92 -2.75
CA VAL A 121 -3.99 -1.98 -3.45
C VAL A 121 -4.69 -2.21 -4.77
N ALA A 122 -4.10 -1.73 -5.86
CA ALA A 122 -4.69 -1.80 -7.20
C ALA A 122 -4.22 -3.05 -7.94
N PHE A 123 -5.16 -3.81 -8.46
CA PHE A 123 -4.92 -5.00 -9.29
C PHE A 123 -5.08 -4.71 -10.78
N SER A 124 -5.90 -3.72 -11.11
CA SER A 124 -6.09 -3.18 -12.45
C SER A 124 -6.57 -1.73 -12.38
N LYS A 125 -6.85 -1.13 -13.53
CA LYS A 125 -7.47 0.22 -13.58
C LYS A 125 -8.88 0.25 -12.97
N THR A 126 -9.52 -0.90 -12.83
CA THR A 126 -10.92 -1.01 -12.41
C THR A 126 -11.13 -1.91 -11.18
N LYS A 127 -10.07 -2.47 -10.59
CA LYS A 127 -10.20 -3.38 -9.45
C LYS A 127 -9.16 -3.04 -8.37
N ALA A 128 -9.65 -2.75 -7.15
CA ALA A 128 -8.80 -2.42 -6.01
C ALA A 128 -9.43 -2.84 -4.68
N ILE A 129 -8.57 -3.14 -3.69
CA ILE A 129 -8.93 -3.17 -2.27
C ILE A 129 -8.44 -1.86 -1.65
N VAL A 130 -9.26 -1.26 -0.79
CA VAL A 130 -8.93 -0.03 -0.07
C VAL A 130 -9.04 -0.26 1.43
N TYR A 131 -7.94 -0.13 2.11
CA TYR A 131 -7.89 -0.11 3.58
C TYR A 131 -8.06 1.32 4.06
N ILE A 132 -9.00 1.56 4.98
CA ILE A 132 -9.33 2.90 5.42
C ILE A 132 -9.31 3.07 6.95
N TRP A 133 -9.02 4.31 7.37
CA TRP A 133 -9.36 4.84 8.67
C TRP A 133 -10.54 5.80 8.48
N ASP A 134 -11.72 5.35 8.87
CA ASP A 134 -12.98 6.11 8.75
C ASP A 134 -13.28 6.90 10.03
N THR A 135 -14.22 7.83 9.98
CA THR A 135 -14.65 8.56 11.16
C THR A 135 -15.75 7.81 11.93
N THR A 136 -16.72 7.21 11.23
CA THR A 136 -17.95 6.67 11.85
C THR A 136 -18.28 5.24 11.46
N ALA A 137 -17.79 4.74 10.32
CA ALA A 137 -18.05 3.37 9.88
C ALA A 137 -17.41 2.36 10.84
N PRO A 138 -18.07 1.22 11.16
CA PRO A 138 -17.55 0.25 12.12
C PRO A 138 -16.30 -0.47 11.62
N VAL A 139 -15.34 -0.70 12.51
CA VAL A 139 -14.16 -1.50 12.25
C VAL A 139 -14.55 -2.91 11.83
N GLY A 140 -13.85 -3.47 10.84
CA GLY A 140 -14.10 -4.80 10.28
C GLY A 140 -15.15 -4.84 9.18
N LEU A 141 -15.84 -3.74 8.92
CA LEU A 141 -16.78 -3.65 7.79
C LEU A 141 -16.04 -3.81 6.48
N MET A 142 -16.61 -4.60 5.57
CA MET A 142 -16.12 -4.85 4.22
C MET A 142 -17.29 -4.68 3.24
N GLU A 143 -17.19 -3.71 2.34
CA GLU A 143 -18.27 -3.38 1.40
C GLU A 143 -17.73 -3.06 0.00
N ASP A 144 -18.56 -3.35 -1.01
CA ASP A 144 -18.34 -2.88 -2.38
C ASP A 144 -18.84 -1.43 -2.50
N THR A 145 -17.93 -0.54 -2.89
CA THR A 145 -18.23 0.88 -3.10
C THR A 145 -17.99 1.29 -4.55
N SER A 146 -18.16 0.36 -5.49
CA SER A 146 -17.90 0.60 -6.91
C SER A 146 -18.53 1.90 -7.40
N PRO A 147 -17.75 2.96 -7.63
CA PRO A 147 -18.28 4.31 -7.84
C PRO A 147 -18.88 4.50 -9.24
N VAL A 148 -18.56 3.59 -10.16
CA VAL A 148 -19.04 3.61 -11.54
C VAL A 148 -19.17 2.19 -12.08
N PRO A 149 -20.01 1.94 -13.11
CA PRO A 149 -20.09 0.65 -13.77
C PRO A 149 -18.70 0.15 -14.22
N PHE A 150 -18.47 -1.15 -14.10
CA PHE A 150 -17.22 -1.85 -14.45
C PHE A 150 -16.02 -1.57 -13.54
N MET A 151 -16.15 -0.73 -12.51
CA MET A 151 -15.15 -0.56 -11.48
C MET A 151 -15.58 -1.32 -10.23
N THR A 152 -14.71 -2.12 -9.65
CA THR A 152 -14.96 -2.85 -8.41
C THR A 152 -13.94 -2.42 -7.36
N VAL A 153 -14.39 -1.66 -6.37
CA VAL A 153 -13.58 -1.16 -5.27
C VAL A 153 -14.14 -1.69 -3.96
N MET A 154 -13.40 -2.61 -3.34
CA MET A 154 -13.77 -3.20 -2.07
C MET A 154 -13.10 -2.42 -0.94
N VAL A 155 -13.89 -1.84 -0.06
CA VAL A 155 -13.41 -1.10 1.12
C VAL A 155 -13.36 -2.02 2.34
N VAL A 156 -12.29 -1.90 3.10
CA VAL A 156 -12.08 -2.59 4.38
C VAL A 156 -11.77 -1.55 5.45
N VAL A 157 -12.66 -1.40 6.42
CA VAL A 157 -12.46 -0.49 7.56
C VAL A 157 -11.54 -1.13 8.58
N LEU A 158 -10.30 -0.65 8.68
CA LEU A 158 -9.34 -1.14 9.66
C LEU A 158 -9.39 -0.36 10.97
N ARG A 159 -9.62 0.94 10.88
CA ARG A 159 -9.72 1.84 12.03
C ARG A 159 -10.92 2.76 11.88
N SER A 160 -11.46 3.20 13.01
CA SER A 160 -12.57 4.12 13.03
C SER A 160 -12.57 4.98 14.29
N GLY A 161 -13.01 6.22 14.14
CA GLY A 161 -13.13 7.16 15.25
C GLY A 161 -11.79 7.59 15.84
N THR A 162 -11.86 8.07 17.08
CA THR A 162 -10.79 8.87 17.70
C THR A 162 -9.89 8.13 18.68
N ASN A 163 -10.16 6.87 19.01
CA ASN A 163 -9.48 6.13 20.09
C ASN A 163 -7.95 6.05 19.94
N GLU A 164 -7.44 6.08 18.71
CA GLU A 164 -6.02 5.96 18.41
C GLU A 164 -5.45 7.20 17.70
N ILE A 165 -6.18 8.32 17.71
CA ILE A 165 -5.71 9.59 17.14
C ILE A 165 -4.39 10.00 17.78
N GLY A 166 -3.47 10.48 16.94
CA GLY A 166 -2.13 10.94 17.34
C GLY A 166 -1.13 9.80 17.58
N LYS A 167 -1.55 8.54 17.51
CA LYS A 167 -0.66 7.39 17.70
C LYS A 167 -0.27 6.77 16.36
N TRP A 168 0.99 6.32 16.25
CA TRP A 168 1.40 5.45 15.17
C TRP A 168 0.82 4.05 15.36
N VAL A 169 0.14 3.56 14.35
CA VAL A 169 -0.46 2.23 14.30
C VAL A 169 0.19 1.44 13.20
N VAL A 170 0.57 0.20 13.50
CA VAL A 170 1.09 -0.75 12.51
C VAL A 170 -0.04 -1.64 12.06
N GLU A 171 -0.23 -1.74 10.76
CA GLU A 171 -1.15 -2.69 10.14
C GLU A 171 -0.39 -3.80 9.42
N THR A 172 -0.98 -4.96 9.40
CA THR A 172 -0.56 -6.08 8.56
C THR A 172 -1.80 -6.77 8.00
N ARG A 173 -1.87 -6.88 6.67
CA ARG A 173 -2.96 -7.55 5.97
C ARG A 173 -2.43 -8.62 5.05
N ASN A 174 -3.04 -9.80 5.09
CA ASN A 174 -2.83 -10.80 4.04
C ASN A 174 -3.70 -10.41 2.83
N VAL A 175 -3.10 -9.68 1.89
CA VAL A 175 -3.80 -9.16 0.71
C VAL A 175 -4.28 -10.29 -0.20
N TYR A 176 -3.56 -11.42 -0.24
CA TYR A 176 -3.98 -12.60 -0.98
C TYR A 176 -5.30 -13.15 -0.45
N ASP A 177 -5.40 -13.34 0.88
CA ASP A 177 -6.62 -13.86 1.52
C ASP A 177 -7.77 -12.84 1.47
N ASP A 178 -7.47 -11.55 1.67
CA ASP A 178 -8.46 -10.48 1.53
C ASP A 178 -9.06 -10.47 0.12
N TYR A 179 -8.22 -10.58 -0.91
CA TYR A 179 -8.70 -10.63 -2.29
C TYR A 179 -9.61 -11.85 -2.54
N LYS A 180 -9.19 -13.04 -2.09
CA LYS A 180 -10.03 -14.25 -2.23
C LYS A 180 -11.37 -14.11 -1.51
N LYS A 181 -11.38 -13.55 -0.31
CA LYS A 181 -12.59 -13.31 0.46
C LYS A 181 -13.53 -12.33 -0.22
N LEU A 182 -12.99 -11.23 -0.77
CA LEU A 182 -13.77 -10.13 -1.33
C LEU A 182 -14.21 -10.38 -2.78
N TYR A 183 -13.40 -11.07 -3.58
CA TYR A 183 -13.67 -11.27 -5.02
C TYR A 183 -13.99 -12.72 -5.40
N GLY A 184 -13.84 -13.68 -4.49
CA GLY A 184 -14.14 -15.10 -4.74
C GLY A 184 -13.24 -15.79 -5.77
N SER A 185 -12.05 -15.22 -6.06
CA SER A 185 -11.14 -15.72 -7.08
C SER A 185 -9.68 -15.56 -6.66
N GLU A 186 -8.76 -16.22 -7.38
CA GLU A 186 -7.32 -16.03 -7.17
C GLU A 186 -6.90 -14.60 -7.53
N PRO A 187 -6.05 -13.95 -6.69
CA PRO A 187 -5.59 -12.61 -6.97
C PRO A 187 -4.60 -12.58 -8.15
N PRO A 188 -4.75 -11.63 -9.06
CA PRO A 188 -3.65 -11.28 -9.97
C PRO A 188 -2.54 -10.55 -9.21
N ALA A 189 -1.44 -10.26 -9.89
CA ALA A 189 -0.39 -9.41 -9.32
C ALA A 189 -0.94 -8.03 -8.93
N VAL A 190 -0.42 -7.46 -7.83
CA VAL A 190 -0.65 -6.05 -7.50
C VAL A 190 0.09 -5.19 -8.51
N ASN A 191 -0.60 -4.21 -9.11
CA ASN A 191 -0.05 -3.32 -10.12
C ASN A 191 0.19 -1.89 -9.62
N GLY A 192 -0.34 -1.53 -8.45
CA GLY A 192 -0.14 -0.19 -7.90
C GLY A 192 -0.52 -0.08 -6.43
N ILE A 193 0.12 0.88 -5.78
CA ILE A 193 -0.24 1.35 -4.44
C ILE A 193 -0.59 2.82 -4.53
N ARG A 194 -1.67 3.23 -3.84
CA ARG A 194 -2.06 4.63 -3.71
C ARG A 194 -2.36 4.95 -2.25
N LEU A 195 -1.79 6.04 -1.77
CA LEU A 195 -2.07 6.64 -0.47
C LEU A 195 -2.93 7.89 -0.72
N GLN A 196 -4.05 8.02 -0.04
CA GLN A 196 -5.03 9.08 -0.32
C GLN A 196 -5.58 9.68 0.96
N ILE A 197 -5.94 10.95 0.87
CA ILE A 197 -6.71 11.70 1.86
C ILE A 197 -7.82 12.48 1.16
N ASN A 198 -8.97 12.61 1.80
CA ASN A 198 -10.03 13.49 1.31
C ASN A 198 -10.88 14.07 2.46
N SER A 199 -11.42 15.28 2.25
CA SER A 199 -12.32 15.98 3.16
C SER A 199 -13.29 16.91 2.42
N GLN A 200 -13.40 16.75 1.08
CA GLN A 200 -14.18 17.66 0.24
C GLN A 200 -15.71 17.41 0.31
N HIS A 201 -16.15 16.19 0.62
CA HIS A 201 -17.59 15.90 0.72
C HIS A 201 -18.19 16.47 2.00
N THR A 202 -17.44 16.40 3.10
CA THR A 202 -17.85 16.99 4.39
C THR A 202 -17.54 18.48 4.47
N GLY A 203 -16.73 19.04 3.55
CA GLY A 203 -16.29 20.44 3.60
C GLY A 203 -15.37 20.75 4.79
N THR A 204 -14.73 19.74 5.38
CA THR A 204 -13.95 19.88 6.62
C THR A 204 -12.44 19.72 6.37
N SER A 205 -11.71 19.22 7.32
CA SER A 205 -10.26 18.97 7.17
C SER A 205 -9.85 17.66 7.84
N ALA A 206 -8.77 17.09 7.32
CA ALA A 206 -8.17 15.86 7.79
C ALA A 206 -6.65 15.95 7.77
N GLU A 207 -5.98 15.16 8.61
CA GLU A 207 -4.53 15.02 8.58
C GLU A 207 -4.13 13.59 8.93
N SER A 208 -3.22 13.04 8.12
CA SER A 208 -2.66 11.71 8.33
C SER A 208 -1.22 11.61 7.88
N TYR A 209 -0.57 10.55 8.32
CA TYR A 209 0.81 10.20 8.01
C TYR A 209 0.89 8.74 7.63
N PHE A 210 1.73 8.41 6.65
CA PHE A 210 2.05 7.05 6.25
C PHE A 210 3.56 6.82 6.33
N ALA A 211 3.97 5.62 6.75
CA ALA A 211 5.36 5.21 6.81
C ALA A 211 5.49 3.69 6.57
N ASP A 212 6.68 3.23 6.19
CA ASP A 212 7.09 1.82 6.14
C ASP A 212 6.11 0.91 5.38
N VAL A 213 5.70 1.33 4.18
CA VAL A 213 4.81 0.50 3.33
C VAL A 213 5.65 -0.55 2.63
N LEU A 214 5.40 -1.82 2.91
CA LEU A 214 6.15 -2.92 2.31
C LEU A 214 5.33 -4.20 2.23
N PHE A 215 5.65 -5.05 1.26
CA PHE A 215 5.16 -6.42 1.18
C PHE A 215 6.18 -7.39 1.77
N LYS A 216 5.70 -8.44 2.45
CA LYS A 216 6.53 -9.48 3.07
C LYS A 216 6.11 -10.87 2.62
N ARG A 217 7.04 -11.80 2.68
CA ARG A 217 6.75 -13.23 2.68
C ARG A 217 5.97 -13.59 3.96
N GLN A 218 5.29 -14.73 3.90
CA GLN A 218 4.62 -15.30 5.08
C GLN A 218 5.62 -16.00 5.97
#